data_7ea6cf260d315bbb1f113984adeb8597
#
_entry.id   7ea6cf260d315bbb1f113984adeb8597
#
_cell.length_a   1.000
_cell.length_b   1.000
_cell.length_c   1.000
_cell.angle_alpha   90.00
_cell.angle_beta   90.00
_cell.angle_gamma   90.00
#
_symmetry.space_group_name_H-M   'P 1'
#
loop_
_entity.id
_entity.type
_entity.pdbx_description
1 polymer ?
#
loop_
_entity_poly.entity_id
_entity_poly.type
_entity_poly.pdbx_seq_one_letter_code
_entity_poly.pdbx_strand_id
1 'polypeptide(L)'
;KGKWQGKTITGIRLNWDKRYITLAPVATVLGLAFKLYDPDHLIGDVDEYGITAALIPTNTDGVVVGRRHFPLSIAFQNGPTSGKDVFVPLDYIIGGPEMAGKGWKMLVELLSVGRAITLPSTASGGGQSASYASGAYAVLRKQFNTSIANFEGVGEALTRIAGHTYIMNAAVAVTAGAIDQGEKPAVPSAILKYHCTELGRKVANDAMDVHGGKAIMMGPNNYLGRGYMATPIAITVEGANILTRSLIIYGQGAIRCHPFVLRELQAAGDDDLDRGLIEFDDALFGHIGYAISNMARSFFLALTHAKFSRVPLNTPTRRYYQNINRYSAAFALASDFAMLTLGGALKKRELLSARLGDILSSMYLASTVLKHFENQGRRATDLPLVEWSVRTLMYQAQEALHAFLRNFPNRYVATLLRFFIFPRGRTYSAPSDDISRKVVELITTPGESRERLSQLAYKKLEPGNPLGLLQEALLLSVEYEPIERRLRQAHKE
;
A
#
# COMPACT_ATOMS: atom_id res chain seq x y z
N LYS A 1 -28.25 -28.13 -20.22
CA LYS A 1 -28.11 -29.59 -19.89
C LYS A 1 -26.93 -30.18 -20.65
N GLY A 2 -26.17 -31.06 -20.02
CA GLY A 2 -25.00 -31.72 -20.61
C GLY A 2 -24.70 -33.06 -19.92
N LYS A 3 -23.78 -33.85 -20.52
CA LYS A 3 -23.31 -35.09 -19.92
C LYS A 3 -22.15 -34.84 -18.99
N TRP A 4 -22.26 -35.35 -17.76
CA TRP A 4 -21.19 -35.31 -16.75
C TRP A 4 -21.09 -36.67 -16.09
N GLN A 5 -19.94 -37.34 -16.18
CA GLN A 5 -19.70 -38.67 -15.63
C GLN A 5 -20.82 -39.68 -15.99
N GLY A 6 -21.25 -39.66 -17.26
CA GLY A 6 -22.27 -40.54 -17.80
C GLY A 6 -23.74 -40.18 -17.52
N LYS A 7 -23.99 -39.16 -16.70
CA LYS A 7 -25.33 -38.65 -16.37
C LYS A 7 -25.64 -37.34 -17.09
N THR A 8 -26.89 -37.13 -17.48
CA THR A 8 -27.34 -35.82 -17.99
C THR A 8 -27.74 -34.95 -16.80
N ILE A 9 -27.07 -33.81 -16.65
CA ILE A 9 -27.30 -32.87 -15.57
C ILE A 9 -27.49 -31.43 -16.10
N THR A 10 -28.01 -30.53 -15.28
CA THR A 10 -27.93 -29.10 -15.50
C THR A 10 -26.55 -28.64 -15.06
N GLY A 11 -25.88 -27.82 -15.87
CA GLY A 11 -24.54 -27.32 -15.62
C GLY A 11 -24.29 -26.05 -16.40
N ILE A 12 -23.04 -25.61 -16.39
CA ILE A 12 -22.58 -24.38 -17.03
C ILE A 12 -21.67 -24.75 -18.20
N ARG A 13 -21.83 -24.04 -19.35
CA ARG A 13 -20.89 -24.07 -20.47
C ARG A 13 -20.05 -22.84 -20.45
N LEU A 14 -18.73 -22.98 -20.39
CA LEU A 14 -17.77 -21.93 -20.19
C LEU A 14 -16.85 -21.75 -21.40
N ASN A 15 -16.65 -20.49 -21.79
CA ASN A 15 -15.65 -20.10 -22.78
C ASN A 15 -14.82 -18.97 -22.22
N TRP A 16 -13.49 -19.06 -22.26
CA TRP A 16 -12.59 -18.01 -21.79
C TRP A 16 -11.25 -18.04 -22.51
N ASP A 17 -10.56 -16.90 -22.51
CA ASP A 17 -9.18 -16.74 -22.91
C ASP A 17 -8.49 -15.74 -21.96
N LYS A 18 -7.59 -16.23 -21.12
CA LYS A 18 -6.89 -15.46 -20.10
C LYS A 18 -5.38 -15.64 -20.26
N ARG A 19 -4.62 -14.54 -20.11
CA ARG A 19 -3.21 -14.53 -20.51
C ARG A 19 -2.22 -14.65 -19.37
N TYR A 20 -2.25 -13.79 -18.38
CA TYR A 20 -1.18 -13.66 -17.39
C TYR A 20 -1.62 -14.22 -16.04
N ILE A 21 -1.92 -15.52 -16.02
CA ILE A 21 -2.50 -16.14 -14.83
C ILE A 21 -1.41 -16.72 -13.94
N THR A 22 -1.35 -16.22 -12.71
CA THR A 22 -0.46 -16.72 -11.67
C THR A 22 -0.79 -18.18 -11.36
N LEU A 23 0.25 -19.00 -11.28
CA LEU A 23 0.22 -20.44 -11.01
C LEU A 23 -0.48 -21.31 -12.09
N ALA A 24 -1.06 -20.76 -13.16
CA ALA A 24 -1.73 -21.54 -14.19
C ALA A 24 -0.91 -22.74 -14.69
N PRO A 25 0.41 -22.62 -14.96
CA PRO A 25 1.20 -23.75 -15.45
C PRO A 25 1.31 -24.95 -14.51
N VAL A 26 1.01 -24.78 -13.24
CA VAL A 26 1.11 -25.83 -12.20
C VAL A 26 -0.22 -26.04 -11.45
N ALA A 27 -1.26 -25.33 -11.85
CA ALA A 27 -2.56 -25.43 -11.20
C ALA A 27 -3.27 -26.74 -11.56
N THR A 28 -3.88 -27.38 -10.57
CA THR A 28 -4.80 -28.49 -10.74
C THR A 28 -6.26 -28.04 -10.77
N VAL A 29 -6.54 -26.86 -10.20
CA VAL A 29 -7.84 -26.21 -10.17
C VAL A 29 -7.67 -24.73 -10.49
N LEU A 30 -8.54 -24.20 -11.34
CA LEU A 30 -8.62 -22.79 -11.70
C LEU A 30 -9.77 -22.13 -10.94
N GLY A 31 -9.50 -21.04 -10.22
CA GLY A 31 -10.52 -20.09 -9.79
C GLY A 31 -10.90 -19.20 -10.97
N LEU A 32 -12.09 -19.40 -11.54
CA LEU A 32 -12.52 -18.68 -12.73
C LEU A 32 -13.69 -17.74 -12.41
N ALA A 33 -13.58 -16.47 -12.77
CA ALA A 33 -14.67 -15.52 -12.77
C ALA A 33 -15.14 -15.27 -14.20
N PHE A 34 -16.44 -15.32 -14.43
CA PHE A 34 -17.08 -15.19 -15.75
C PHE A 34 -18.45 -14.53 -15.62
N LYS A 35 -19.01 -14.03 -16.73
CA LYS A 35 -20.41 -13.61 -16.79
C LYS A 35 -21.29 -14.82 -17.01
N LEU A 36 -22.31 -15.00 -16.19
CA LEU A 36 -23.27 -16.10 -16.28
C LEU A 36 -24.59 -15.60 -16.89
N TYR A 37 -25.05 -16.32 -17.90
CA TYR A 37 -26.32 -16.10 -18.59
C TYR A 37 -27.19 -17.37 -18.49
N ASP A 38 -28.49 -17.20 -18.30
CA ASP A 38 -29.47 -18.29 -18.21
C ASP A 38 -30.74 -17.97 -19.04
N PRO A 39 -30.61 -17.88 -20.38
CA PRO A 39 -31.75 -17.54 -21.26
C PRO A 39 -32.86 -18.61 -21.27
N ASP A 40 -32.56 -19.81 -20.78
CA ASP A 40 -33.52 -20.92 -20.69
C ASP A 40 -34.17 -21.03 -19.29
N HIS A 41 -33.89 -20.11 -18.38
CA HIS A 41 -34.43 -20.06 -17.01
C HIS A 41 -34.27 -21.37 -16.23
N LEU A 42 -33.09 -22.02 -16.32
CA LEU A 42 -32.81 -23.32 -15.70
C LEU A 42 -32.41 -23.20 -14.21
N ILE A 43 -31.99 -22.01 -13.75
CA ILE A 43 -31.55 -21.77 -12.38
C ILE A 43 -32.35 -20.65 -11.68
N GLY A 44 -33.14 -19.88 -12.40
CA GLY A 44 -34.03 -18.83 -11.85
C GLY A 44 -34.63 -17.92 -12.92
N ASP A 45 -35.27 -16.84 -12.53
CA ASP A 45 -36.13 -16.01 -13.39
C ASP A 45 -35.38 -14.84 -14.08
N VAL A 46 -34.04 -14.87 -14.15
CA VAL A 46 -33.22 -13.80 -14.76
C VAL A 46 -32.34 -14.34 -15.86
N ASP A 47 -32.25 -13.63 -17.00
CA ASP A 47 -31.44 -14.00 -18.15
C ASP A 47 -29.94 -13.77 -17.90
N GLU A 48 -29.57 -12.70 -17.18
CA GLU A 48 -28.20 -12.33 -16.90
C GLU A 48 -27.95 -12.23 -15.38
N TYR A 49 -27.20 -13.19 -14.83
CA TYR A 49 -26.79 -13.20 -13.42
C TYR A 49 -25.58 -12.30 -13.14
N GLY A 50 -24.80 -11.99 -14.16
CA GLY A 50 -23.58 -11.22 -14.03
C GLY A 50 -22.37 -12.05 -13.59
N ILE A 51 -21.42 -11.42 -12.89
CA ILE A 51 -20.15 -12.07 -12.52
C ILE A 51 -20.39 -13.16 -11.49
N THR A 52 -20.04 -14.39 -11.90
CA THR A 52 -20.09 -15.60 -11.09
C THR A 52 -18.68 -16.19 -10.97
N ALA A 53 -18.36 -16.80 -9.85
CA ALA A 53 -17.06 -17.44 -9.61
C ALA A 53 -17.23 -18.95 -9.43
N ALA A 54 -16.35 -19.75 -10.07
CA ALA A 54 -16.38 -21.21 -9.96
C ALA A 54 -14.96 -21.78 -9.89
N LEU A 55 -14.85 -23.00 -9.37
CA LEU A 55 -13.63 -23.80 -9.33
C LEU A 55 -13.66 -24.83 -10.46
N ILE A 56 -12.72 -24.70 -11.40
CA ILE A 56 -12.66 -25.55 -12.61
C ILE A 56 -11.42 -26.43 -12.54
N PRO A 57 -11.55 -27.77 -12.46
CA PRO A 57 -10.39 -28.65 -12.56
C PRO A 57 -9.71 -28.53 -13.92
N THR A 58 -8.37 -28.46 -13.92
CA THR A 58 -7.62 -28.26 -15.17
C THR A 58 -7.65 -29.46 -16.13
N ASN A 59 -8.04 -30.65 -15.65
CA ASN A 59 -8.23 -31.85 -16.45
C ASN A 59 -9.65 -31.97 -17.03
N THR A 60 -10.50 -30.95 -16.90
CA THR A 60 -11.84 -30.94 -17.52
C THR A 60 -11.69 -30.78 -19.02
N ASP A 61 -12.50 -31.56 -19.80
CA ASP A 61 -12.50 -31.50 -21.25
C ASP A 61 -12.71 -30.06 -21.76
N GLY A 62 -11.88 -29.63 -22.71
CA GLY A 62 -11.92 -28.29 -23.30
C GLY A 62 -11.09 -27.26 -22.54
N VAL A 63 -10.52 -27.59 -21.40
CA VAL A 63 -9.57 -26.70 -20.66
C VAL A 63 -8.17 -26.87 -21.24
N VAL A 64 -7.50 -25.77 -21.53
CA VAL A 64 -6.13 -25.74 -22.00
C VAL A 64 -5.31 -24.82 -21.07
N VAL A 65 -4.27 -25.40 -20.47
CA VAL A 65 -3.20 -24.65 -19.79
C VAL A 65 -2.08 -24.47 -20.79
N GLY A 66 -1.77 -23.22 -21.11
CA GLY A 66 -0.80 -22.87 -22.14
C GLY A 66 0.64 -22.81 -21.63
N ARG A 67 1.51 -22.33 -22.51
CA ARG A 67 2.95 -22.26 -22.29
C ARG A 67 3.28 -21.30 -21.13
N ARG A 68 4.19 -21.74 -20.25
CA ARG A 68 4.73 -20.90 -19.18
C ARG A 68 5.38 -19.63 -19.72
N HIS A 69 5.07 -18.49 -19.09
CA HIS A 69 5.77 -17.24 -19.29
C HIS A 69 7.04 -17.14 -18.44
N PHE A 70 7.95 -16.22 -18.80
CA PHE A 70 9.17 -15.90 -18.05
C PHE A 70 9.17 -14.41 -17.64
N PRO A 71 8.41 -14.03 -16.60
CA PRO A 71 8.31 -12.63 -16.17
C PRO A 71 9.67 -12.12 -15.71
N LEU A 72 10.36 -11.30 -16.54
CA LEU A 72 11.67 -10.71 -16.24
C LEU A 72 12.73 -11.75 -15.78
N SER A 73 12.69 -12.96 -16.35
CA SER A 73 13.58 -14.08 -15.98
C SER A 73 13.51 -14.51 -14.51
N ILE A 74 12.42 -14.18 -13.82
CA ILE A 74 12.17 -14.58 -12.43
C ILE A 74 11.46 -15.94 -12.41
N ALA A 75 11.71 -16.74 -11.37
CA ALA A 75 11.08 -18.03 -11.13
C ALA A 75 9.60 -17.91 -10.67
N PHE A 76 8.87 -17.00 -11.28
CA PHE A 76 7.45 -16.76 -11.03
C PHE A 76 6.60 -17.55 -12.01
N GLN A 77 5.78 -18.49 -11.50
CA GLN A 77 4.92 -19.32 -12.32
C GLN A 77 3.74 -18.50 -12.84
N ASN A 78 3.69 -18.30 -14.15
CA ASN A 78 2.67 -17.52 -14.83
C ASN A 78 2.46 -18.10 -16.23
N GLY A 79 1.22 -18.11 -16.72
CA GLY A 79 0.90 -18.60 -18.05
C GLY A 79 -0.52 -18.30 -18.46
N PRO A 80 -0.89 -18.53 -19.75
CA PRO A 80 -2.24 -18.38 -20.22
C PRO A 80 -3.07 -19.62 -19.87
N THR A 81 -4.39 -19.44 -19.82
CA THR A 81 -5.38 -20.52 -19.76
C THR A 81 -6.57 -20.17 -20.62
N SER A 82 -7.10 -21.14 -21.31
CA SER A 82 -8.30 -20.98 -22.12
C SER A 82 -9.23 -22.17 -21.92
N GLY A 83 -10.49 -21.97 -22.22
CA GLY A 83 -11.51 -23.01 -22.26
C GLY A 83 -12.43 -22.78 -23.44
N LYS A 84 -12.80 -23.88 -24.10
CA LYS A 84 -13.77 -23.84 -25.18
C LYS A 84 -14.84 -24.91 -24.92
N ASP A 85 -16.08 -24.46 -24.80
CA ASP A 85 -17.26 -25.27 -24.53
C ASP A 85 -17.12 -26.22 -23.31
N VAL A 86 -16.40 -25.72 -22.28
CA VAL A 86 -16.12 -26.48 -21.06
C VAL A 86 -17.40 -26.64 -20.27
N PHE A 87 -17.85 -27.89 -20.05
CA PHE A 87 -19.05 -28.19 -19.29
C PHE A 87 -18.71 -28.61 -17.86
N VAL A 88 -19.31 -27.94 -16.88
CA VAL A 88 -19.16 -28.27 -15.45
C VAL A 88 -20.50 -28.20 -14.72
N PRO A 89 -20.67 -28.99 -13.64
CA PRO A 89 -21.86 -28.93 -12.79
C PRO A 89 -22.09 -27.57 -12.17
N LEU A 90 -23.33 -27.21 -11.83
CA LEU A 90 -23.66 -25.96 -11.08
C LEU A 90 -22.99 -25.94 -9.71
N ASP A 91 -22.78 -27.07 -9.07
CA ASP A 91 -22.11 -27.18 -7.75
C ASP A 91 -20.65 -26.72 -7.77
N TYR A 92 -20.06 -26.46 -8.95
CA TYR A 92 -18.71 -25.89 -9.07
C TYR A 92 -18.71 -24.40 -8.88
N ILE A 93 -19.89 -23.74 -8.84
CA ILE A 93 -20.00 -22.35 -8.37
C ILE A 93 -19.55 -22.31 -6.92
N ILE A 94 -18.68 -21.35 -6.59
CA ILE A 94 -18.20 -21.18 -5.21
C ILE A 94 -19.38 -20.78 -4.32
N GLY A 95 -19.65 -21.63 -3.30
CA GLY A 95 -20.77 -21.45 -2.40
C GLY A 95 -22.11 -22.00 -2.91
N GLY A 96 -22.13 -22.67 -4.07
CA GLY A 96 -23.32 -23.30 -4.64
C GLY A 96 -24.07 -22.44 -5.66
N PRO A 97 -25.11 -23.04 -6.31
CA PRO A 97 -25.89 -22.39 -7.35
C PRO A 97 -26.54 -21.06 -6.91
N GLU A 98 -26.95 -20.95 -5.66
CA GLU A 98 -27.53 -19.74 -5.05
C GLU A 98 -26.58 -18.55 -4.99
N MET A 99 -25.30 -18.77 -5.22
CA MET A 99 -24.26 -17.75 -5.30
C MET A 99 -23.99 -17.27 -6.74
N ALA A 100 -24.79 -17.72 -7.71
CA ALA A 100 -24.77 -17.19 -9.07
C ALA A 100 -24.95 -15.66 -9.07
N GLY A 101 -24.13 -14.94 -9.84
CA GLY A 101 -24.15 -13.49 -9.91
C GLY A 101 -23.48 -12.75 -8.75
N LYS A 102 -23.09 -13.44 -7.65
CA LYS A 102 -22.47 -12.83 -6.47
C LYS A 102 -20.93 -12.86 -6.49
N GLY A 103 -20.34 -13.30 -7.59
CA GLY A 103 -18.89 -13.46 -7.72
C GLY A 103 -18.11 -12.15 -7.57
N TRP A 104 -18.66 -11.02 -8.01
CA TRP A 104 -18.01 -9.73 -7.81
C TRP A 104 -17.87 -9.36 -6.32
N LYS A 105 -18.92 -9.55 -5.54
CA LYS A 105 -18.89 -9.32 -4.10
C LYS A 105 -17.84 -10.20 -3.42
N MET A 106 -17.81 -11.51 -3.76
CA MET A 106 -16.80 -12.44 -3.24
C MET A 106 -15.38 -11.98 -3.55
N LEU A 107 -15.10 -11.61 -4.81
CA LEU A 107 -13.78 -11.17 -5.23
C LEU A 107 -13.33 -9.90 -4.48
N VAL A 108 -14.22 -8.92 -4.31
CA VAL A 108 -13.87 -7.67 -3.62
C VAL A 108 -13.64 -7.90 -2.13
N GLU A 109 -14.45 -8.70 -1.46
CA GLU A 109 -14.35 -8.96 -0.02
C GLU A 109 -13.13 -9.82 0.32
N LEU A 110 -12.96 -10.95 -0.35
CA LEU A 110 -11.88 -11.90 -0.04
C LEU A 110 -10.51 -11.45 -0.55
N LEU A 111 -10.44 -10.91 -1.77
CA LEU A 111 -9.16 -10.43 -2.31
C LEU A 111 -8.65 -9.17 -1.61
N SER A 112 -9.52 -8.41 -0.91
CA SER A 112 -9.09 -7.24 -0.16
C SER A 112 -8.21 -7.61 1.03
N VAL A 113 -8.49 -8.72 1.71
CA VAL A 113 -7.66 -9.22 2.82
C VAL A 113 -6.29 -9.67 2.30
N GLY A 114 -6.23 -10.51 1.27
CA GLY A 114 -4.99 -10.94 0.65
C GLY A 114 -4.16 -9.76 0.14
N ARG A 115 -4.79 -8.80 -0.53
CA ARG A 115 -4.14 -7.59 -1.02
C ARG A 115 -3.53 -6.72 0.11
N ALA A 116 -4.14 -6.70 1.29
CA ALA A 116 -3.63 -5.96 2.44
C ALA A 116 -2.37 -6.60 3.05
N ILE A 117 -2.16 -7.90 2.84
CA ILE A 117 -1.10 -8.66 3.50
C ILE A 117 0.00 -9.08 2.53
N THR A 118 -0.31 -9.78 1.44
CA THR A 118 0.66 -10.52 0.63
C THR A 118 1.74 -9.63 -0.01
N LEU A 119 1.34 -8.72 -0.91
CA LEU A 119 2.29 -7.84 -1.58
C LEU A 119 2.90 -6.78 -0.65
N PRO A 120 2.14 -6.18 0.30
CA PRO A 120 2.73 -5.29 1.30
C PRO A 120 3.79 -5.96 2.16
N SER A 121 3.56 -7.19 2.62
CA SER A 121 4.54 -7.95 3.42
C SER A 121 5.78 -8.32 2.61
N THR A 122 5.62 -8.68 1.33
CA THR A 122 6.75 -8.92 0.42
C THR A 122 7.61 -7.67 0.27
N ALA A 123 6.99 -6.50 0.07
CA ALA A 123 7.70 -5.23 -0.03
C ALA A 123 8.38 -4.85 1.29
N SER A 124 7.70 -5.05 2.43
CA SER A 124 8.24 -4.82 3.77
C SER A 124 9.44 -5.73 4.06
N GLY A 125 9.35 -7.05 3.79
CA GLY A 125 10.45 -8.00 3.97
C GLY A 125 11.65 -7.68 3.08
N GLY A 126 11.41 -7.30 1.82
CA GLY A 126 12.45 -6.81 0.91
C GLY A 126 13.12 -5.54 1.43
N GLY A 127 12.34 -4.59 1.97
CA GLY A 127 12.84 -3.39 2.61
C GLY A 127 13.70 -3.67 3.85
N GLN A 128 13.27 -4.61 4.70
CA GLN A 128 14.03 -5.05 5.87
C GLN A 128 15.39 -5.62 5.49
N SER A 129 15.41 -6.52 4.50
CA SER A 129 16.66 -7.11 3.98
C SER A 129 17.57 -6.05 3.34
N ALA A 130 17.00 -5.13 2.56
CA ALA A 130 17.74 -4.04 1.94
C ALA A 130 18.33 -3.07 2.97
N SER A 131 17.54 -2.67 3.99
CA SER A 131 18.02 -1.81 5.08
C SER A 131 19.17 -2.43 5.86
N TYR A 132 19.01 -3.71 6.19
CA TYR A 132 20.02 -4.47 6.91
C TYR A 132 21.33 -4.60 6.13
N ALA A 133 21.21 -4.98 4.85
CA ALA A 133 22.36 -5.15 3.98
C ALA A 133 23.05 -3.82 3.64
N SER A 134 22.27 -2.80 3.24
CA SER A 134 22.84 -1.51 2.82
C SER A 134 23.53 -0.76 3.95
N GLY A 135 22.99 -0.83 5.17
CA GLY A 135 23.65 -0.26 6.34
C GLY A 135 25.01 -0.88 6.61
N ALA A 136 25.09 -2.22 6.65
CA ALA A 136 26.36 -2.94 6.86
C ALA A 136 27.33 -2.72 5.69
N TYR A 137 26.86 -2.84 4.45
CA TYR A 137 27.69 -2.64 3.27
C TYR A 137 28.30 -1.24 3.23
N ALA A 138 27.50 -0.21 3.55
CA ALA A 138 27.98 1.18 3.54
C ALA A 138 29.08 1.45 4.56
N VAL A 139 29.08 0.76 5.71
CA VAL A 139 30.17 0.82 6.71
C VAL A 139 31.42 0.11 6.21
N LEU A 140 31.26 -1.09 5.67
CA LEU A 140 32.37 -1.95 5.27
C LEU A 140 33.06 -1.50 3.99
N ARG A 141 32.29 -0.95 3.04
CA ARG A 141 32.82 -0.47 1.78
C ARG A 141 33.55 0.85 1.96
N LYS A 142 34.81 0.91 1.60
CA LYS A 142 35.65 2.11 1.66
C LYS A 142 35.92 2.66 0.26
N GLN A 143 35.83 3.97 0.12
CA GLN A 143 36.33 4.74 -1.02
C GLN A 143 37.02 6.01 -0.47
N PHE A 144 38.03 6.51 -1.16
CA PHE A 144 38.83 7.66 -0.67
C PHE A 144 39.34 7.47 0.76
N ASN A 145 39.71 6.25 1.11
CA ASN A 145 40.17 5.83 2.45
C ASN A 145 39.16 6.02 3.59
N THR A 146 37.87 6.16 3.29
CA THR A 146 36.82 6.25 4.31
C THR A 146 35.63 5.33 3.96
N SER A 147 34.84 4.97 4.97
CA SER A 147 33.55 4.27 4.79
C SER A 147 32.62 5.10 3.91
N ILE A 148 31.93 4.46 2.96
CA ILE A 148 30.98 5.18 2.10
C ILE A 148 29.76 5.70 2.90
N ALA A 149 29.48 5.15 4.09
CA ALA A 149 28.46 5.66 4.99
C ALA A 149 28.71 7.11 5.44
N ASN A 150 29.96 7.59 5.35
CA ASN A 150 30.33 8.96 5.72
C ASN A 150 30.01 10.00 4.64
N PHE A 151 29.60 9.57 3.44
CA PHE A 151 29.19 10.49 2.39
C PHE A 151 27.72 10.83 2.52
N GLU A 152 27.37 12.12 2.61
CA GLU A 152 25.98 12.57 2.82
C GLU A 152 25.06 12.11 1.69
N GLY A 153 25.53 12.05 0.43
CA GLY A 153 24.73 11.51 -0.68
C GLY A 153 24.37 10.02 -0.52
N VAL A 154 25.29 9.21 0.04
CA VAL A 154 24.98 7.83 0.42
C VAL A 154 24.04 7.80 1.61
N GLY A 155 24.25 8.67 2.58
CA GLY A 155 23.38 8.86 3.76
C GLY A 155 21.94 9.17 3.38
N GLU A 156 21.74 10.00 2.34
CA GLU A 156 20.41 10.33 1.83
C GLU A 156 19.67 9.07 1.33
N ALA A 157 20.34 8.21 0.54
CA ALA A 157 19.78 6.95 0.07
C ALA A 157 19.50 5.98 1.25
N LEU A 158 20.45 5.85 2.20
CA LEU A 158 20.28 5.03 3.41
C LEU A 158 19.09 5.49 4.25
N THR A 159 18.90 6.80 4.39
CA THR A 159 17.76 7.37 5.11
C THR A 159 16.43 7.00 4.45
N ARG A 160 16.33 7.09 3.12
CA ARG A 160 15.13 6.67 2.38
C ARG A 160 14.88 5.16 2.53
N ILE A 161 15.92 4.35 2.44
CA ILE A 161 15.81 2.90 2.65
C ILE A 161 15.22 2.59 4.04
N ALA A 162 15.79 3.16 5.09
CA ALA A 162 15.35 2.92 6.46
C ALA A 162 13.94 3.46 6.74
N GLY A 163 13.69 4.71 6.38
CA GLY A 163 12.41 5.39 6.64
C GLY A 163 11.26 4.75 5.87
N HIS A 164 11.44 4.42 4.58
CA HIS A 164 10.42 3.72 3.80
C HIS A 164 10.18 2.31 4.34
N THR A 165 11.22 1.60 4.77
CA THR A 165 11.08 0.29 5.42
C THR A 165 10.26 0.40 6.70
N TYR A 166 10.51 1.40 7.54
CA TYR A 166 9.74 1.62 8.77
C TYR A 166 8.26 1.91 8.48
N ILE A 167 7.96 2.73 7.46
CA ILE A 167 6.58 2.98 7.01
C ILE A 167 5.90 1.69 6.59
N MET A 168 6.56 0.86 5.77
CA MET A 168 6.00 -0.42 5.31
C MET A 168 5.77 -1.39 6.47
N ASN A 169 6.74 -1.53 7.38
CA ASN A 169 6.62 -2.37 8.57
C ASN A 169 5.42 -1.95 9.43
N ALA A 170 5.28 -0.66 9.69
CA ALA A 170 4.19 -0.10 10.47
C ALA A 170 2.83 -0.34 9.82
N ALA A 171 2.72 -0.08 8.52
CA ALA A 171 1.49 -0.26 7.76
C ALA A 171 1.03 -1.72 7.77
N VAL A 172 1.94 -2.65 7.49
CA VAL A 172 1.65 -4.09 7.48
C VAL A 172 1.25 -4.58 8.87
N ALA A 173 2.04 -4.26 9.91
CA ALA A 173 1.78 -4.75 11.27
C ALA A 173 0.44 -4.24 11.82
N VAL A 174 0.12 -2.96 11.64
CA VAL A 174 -1.13 -2.37 12.14
C VAL A 174 -2.34 -2.88 11.37
N THR A 175 -2.22 -3.04 10.04
CA THR A 175 -3.35 -3.52 9.22
C THR A 175 -3.59 -5.02 9.43
N ALA A 176 -2.56 -5.84 9.54
CA ALA A 176 -2.70 -7.25 9.88
C ALA A 176 -3.37 -7.42 11.26
N GLY A 177 -2.93 -6.66 12.27
CA GLY A 177 -3.55 -6.69 13.59
C GLY A 177 -5.02 -6.24 13.60
N ALA A 178 -5.44 -5.34 12.70
CA ALA A 178 -6.85 -4.99 12.53
C ALA A 178 -7.65 -6.14 11.91
N ILE A 179 -7.08 -6.84 10.93
CA ILE A 179 -7.71 -8.04 10.31
C ILE A 179 -7.88 -9.15 11.36
N ASP A 180 -6.90 -9.38 12.21
CA ASP A 180 -6.97 -10.37 13.30
C ASP A 180 -8.08 -10.05 14.31
N GLN A 181 -8.50 -8.77 14.39
CA GLN A 181 -9.64 -8.31 15.19
C GLN A 181 -10.98 -8.37 14.42
N GLY A 182 -11.00 -8.91 13.21
CA GLY A 182 -12.20 -9.07 12.40
C GLY A 182 -12.53 -7.88 11.46
N GLU A 183 -11.66 -6.87 11.40
CA GLU A 183 -11.87 -5.73 10.51
C GLU A 183 -11.70 -6.12 9.03
N LYS A 184 -12.50 -5.47 8.15
CA LYS A 184 -12.44 -5.67 6.70
C LYS A 184 -11.82 -4.46 6.00
N PRO A 185 -10.51 -4.42 5.76
CA PRO A 185 -9.78 -3.23 5.34
C PRO A 185 -9.91 -2.95 3.84
N ALA A 186 -11.10 -2.64 3.33
CA ALA A 186 -11.34 -2.41 1.91
C ALA A 186 -10.50 -1.25 1.34
N VAL A 187 -10.48 -0.09 2.00
CA VAL A 187 -9.67 1.07 1.60
C VAL A 187 -8.21 0.91 1.99
N PRO A 188 -7.88 0.52 3.25
CA PRO A 188 -6.49 0.28 3.63
C PRO A 188 -5.79 -0.74 2.74
N SER A 189 -6.46 -1.80 2.28
CA SER A 189 -5.87 -2.79 1.39
C SER A 189 -5.34 -2.17 0.08
N ALA A 190 -6.09 -1.24 -0.50
CA ALA A 190 -5.68 -0.53 -1.71
C ALA A 190 -4.52 0.43 -1.43
N ILE A 191 -4.56 1.13 -0.29
CA ILE A 191 -3.48 2.01 0.17
C ILE A 191 -2.18 1.22 0.36
N LEU A 192 -2.23 0.11 1.12
CA LEU A 192 -1.06 -0.70 1.39
C LEU A 192 -0.48 -1.29 0.11
N LYS A 193 -1.31 -1.91 -0.72
CA LYS A 193 -0.85 -2.50 -1.99
C LYS A 193 -0.11 -1.47 -2.84
N TYR A 194 -0.71 -0.31 -3.03
CA TYR A 194 -0.11 0.75 -3.84
C TYR A 194 1.18 1.29 -3.20
N HIS A 195 1.08 1.79 -1.98
CA HIS A 195 2.20 2.48 -1.35
C HIS A 195 3.34 1.55 -0.97
N CYS A 196 3.08 0.37 -0.39
CA CYS A 196 4.15 -0.55 -0.01
C CYS A 196 4.91 -1.05 -1.24
N THR A 197 4.24 -1.37 -2.34
CA THR A 197 4.95 -1.81 -3.56
C THR A 197 5.73 -0.67 -4.22
N GLU A 198 5.24 0.57 -4.21
CA GLU A 198 5.98 1.74 -4.70
C GLU A 198 7.16 2.12 -3.78
N LEU A 199 6.98 2.05 -2.48
CA LEU A 199 8.07 2.27 -1.52
C LEU A 199 9.11 1.17 -1.62
N GLY A 200 8.70 -0.10 -1.75
CA GLY A 200 9.60 -1.22 -1.98
C GLY A 200 10.44 -1.05 -3.26
N ARG A 201 9.85 -0.54 -4.35
CA ARG A 201 10.58 -0.21 -5.59
C ARG A 201 11.62 0.89 -5.36
N LYS A 202 11.27 1.95 -4.61
CA LYS A 202 12.21 3.02 -4.25
C LYS A 202 13.36 2.48 -3.40
N VAL A 203 13.05 1.67 -2.39
CA VAL A 203 14.06 1.02 -1.55
C VAL A 203 14.99 0.12 -2.37
N ALA A 204 14.43 -0.66 -3.31
CA ALA A 204 15.24 -1.51 -4.19
C ALA A 204 16.20 -0.67 -5.06
N ASN A 205 15.73 0.44 -5.65
CA ASN A 205 16.57 1.34 -6.42
C ASN A 205 17.69 1.95 -5.57
N ASP A 206 17.35 2.54 -4.42
CA ASP A 206 18.35 3.13 -3.50
C ASP A 206 19.37 2.08 -3.03
N ALA A 207 18.94 0.85 -2.76
CA ALA A 207 19.84 -0.24 -2.36
C ALA A 207 20.79 -0.63 -3.50
N MET A 208 20.30 -0.71 -4.75
CA MET A 208 21.14 -0.96 -5.94
C MET A 208 22.19 0.14 -6.09
N ASP A 209 21.80 1.42 -5.93
CA ASP A 209 22.70 2.55 -6.06
C ASP A 209 23.79 2.56 -4.98
N VAL A 210 23.44 2.30 -3.71
CA VAL A 210 24.41 2.19 -2.61
C VAL A 210 25.44 1.07 -2.86
N HIS A 211 25.00 -0.07 -3.42
CA HIS A 211 25.89 -1.21 -3.69
C HIS A 211 26.67 -1.09 -4.99
N GLY A 212 26.21 -0.27 -5.94
CA GLY A 212 26.86 -0.04 -7.22
C GLY A 212 27.12 -1.33 -8.00
N GLY A 213 28.36 -1.51 -8.50
CA GLY A 213 28.72 -2.66 -9.31
C GLY A 213 28.44 -4.03 -8.67
N LYS A 214 28.52 -4.14 -7.33
CA LYS A 214 28.17 -5.38 -6.61
C LYS A 214 26.72 -5.78 -6.84
N ALA A 215 25.80 -4.83 -6.92
CA ALA A 215 24.39 -5.09 -7.16
C ALA A 215 24.07 -5.40 -8.63
N ILE A 216 24.89 -4.90 -9.56
CA ILE A 216 24.73 -5.12 -11.01
C ILE A 216 25.26 -6.49 -11.44
N MET A 217 26.41 -6.91 -10.91
CA MET A 217 27.03 -8.18 -11.26
C MET A 217 26.26 -9.34 -10.64
N MET A 218 25.56 -10.12 -11.49
CA MET A 218 24.84 -11.32 -11.06
C MET A 218 25.82 -12.43 -10.67
N GLY A 219 25.50 -13.13 -9.60
CA GLY A 219 26.29 -14.23 -9.08
C GLY A 219 25.80 -14.69 -7.71
N PRO A 220 26.43 -15.68 -7.07
CA PRO A 220 25.97 -16.24 -5.82
C PRO A 220 25.94 -15.23 -4.65
N ASN A 221 26.78 -14.21 -4.71
CA ASN A 221 26.87 -13.17 -3.69
C ASN A 221 25.99 -11.93 -3.99
N ASN A 222 25.22 -11.93 -5.08
CA ASN A 222 24.28 -10.85 -5.38
C ASN A 222 22.91 -11.16 -4.74
N TYR A 223 22.59 -10.48 -3.67
CA TYR A 223 21.34 -10.63 -2.93
C TYR A 223 20.27 -9.58 -3.29
N LEU A 224 20.55 -8.63 -4.18
CA LEU A 224 19.62 -7.54 -4.57
C LEU A 224 19.05 -7.73 -5.98
N GLY A 225 19.86 -8.13 -6.95
CA GLY A 225 19.53 -8.06 -8.38
C GLY A 225 18.24 -8.81 -8.75
N ARG A 226 18.02 -10.01 -8.20
CA ARG A 226 16.78 -10.77 -8.46
C ARG A 226 15.55 -10.10 -7.88
N GLY A 227 15.63 -9.59 -6.65
CA GLY A 227 14.57 -8.82 -6.01
C GLY A 227 14.24 -7.56 -6.80
N TYR A 228 15.26 -6.84 -7.27
CA TYR A 228 15.12 -5.67 -8.13
C TYR A 228 14.36 -6.00 -9.42
N MET A 229 14.74 -7.05 -10.13
CA MET A 229 14.06 -7.50 -11.35
C MET A 229 12.60 -7.92 -11.09
N ALA A 230 12.28 -8.46 -9.91
CA ALA A 230 10.93 -8.89 -9.55
C ALA A 230 9.98 -7.74 -9.18
N THR A 231 10.51 -6.57 -8.82
CA THR A 231 9.72 -5.43 -8.32
C THR A 231 8.54 -5.02 -9.24
N PRO A 232 8.69 -4.93 -10.59
CA PRO A 232 7.60 -4.56 -11.48
C PRO A 232 6.42 -5.53 -11.46
N ILE A 233 6.61 -6.79 -11.06
CA ILE A 233 5.52 -7.77 -10.93
C ILE A 233 4.53 -7.28 -9.88
N ALA A 234 5.00 -6.90 -8.69
CA ALA A 234 4.16 -6.40 -7.61
C ALA A 234 3.42 -5.10 -7.95
N ILE A 235 3.99 -4.26 -8.84
CA ILE A 235 3.35 -3.04 -9.35
C ILE A 235 2.14 -3.38 -10.24
N THR A 236 2.21 -4.48 -10.98
CA THR A 236 1.24 -4.85 -12.02
C THR A 236 0.11 -5.72 -11.50
N VAL A 237 0.42 -6.73 -10.67
CA VAL A 237 -0.58 -7.73 -10.20
C VAL A 237 -1.50 -7.18 -9.11
N GLU A 238 -2.60 -7.87 -8.85
CA GLU A 238 -3.63 -7.50 -7.84
C GLU A 238 -4.20 -6.09 -8.01
N GLY A 239 -4.34 -5.65 -9.26
CA GLY A 239 -4.73 -4.30 -9.64
C GLY A 239 -3.52 -3.39 -9.86
N ALA A 240 -3.32 -2.97 -11.11
CA ALA A 240 -2.22 -2.11 -11.48
C ALA A 240 -2.18 -0.83 -10.63
N ASN A 241 -0.99 -0.43 -10.18
CA ASN A 241 -0.82 0.71 -9.28
C ASN A 241 -1.39 2.01 -9.85
N ILE A 242 -1.25 2.24 -11.15
CA ILE A 242 -1.81 3.42 -11.82
C ILE A 242 -3.32 3.51 -11.58
N LEU A 243 -4.04 2.40 -11.79
CA LEU A 243 -5.49 2.33 -11.60
C LEU A 243 -5.86 2.40 -10.10
N THR A 244 -5.12 1.71 -9.26
CA THR A 244 -5.37 1.69 -7.80
C THR A 244 -5.30 3.11 -7.22
N ARG A 245 -4.27 3.88 -7.56
CA ARG A 245 -4.09 5.26 -7.10
C ARG A 245 -5.18 6.20 -7.62
N SER A 246 -5.49 6.13 -8.91
CA SER A 246 -6.34 7.13 -9.57
C SER A 246 -7.83 6.89 -9.37
N LEU A 247 -8.26 5.62 -9.21
CA LEU A 247 -9.68 5.27 -9.17
C LEU A 247 -10.11 4.56 -7.89
N ILE A 248 -9.26 3.67 -7.32
CA ILE A 248 -9.72 2.80 -6.25
C ILE A 248 -9.63 3.48 -4.88
N ILE A 249 -8.48 4.04 -4.51
CA ILE A 249 -8.24 4.56 -3.13
C ILE A 249 -9.26 5.62 -2.77
N TYR A 250 -9.35 6.69 -3.53
CA TYR A 250 -10.27 7.78 -3.19
C TYR A 250 -11.73 7.41 -3.51
N GLY A 251 -12.00 6.74 -4.64
CA GLY A 251 -13.36 6.35 -5.01
C GLY A 251 -14.02 5.43 -3.97
N GLN A 252 -13.29 4.46 -3.44
CA GLN A 252 -13.77 3.63 -2.34
C GLN A 252 -13.80 4.40 -1.00
N GLY A 253 -12.78 5.22 -0.75
CA GLY A 253 -12.68 6.03 0.46
C GLY A 253 -13.83 7.03 0.60
N ALA A 254 -14.17 7.74 -0.48
CA ALA A 254 -15.26 8.72 -0.49
C ALA A 254 -16.61 8.09 -0.16
N ILE A 255 -16.89 6.89 -0.67
CA ILE A 255 -18.17 6.22 -0.44
C ILE A 255 -18.22 5.54 0.93
N ARG A 256 -17.13 4.87 1.35
CA ARG A 256 -17.13 3.98 2.53
C ARG A 256 -16.72 4.68 3.83
N CYS A 257 -15.93 5.74 3.74
CA CYS A 257 -15.38 6.43 4.92
C CYS A 257 -16.06 7.77 5.21
N HIS A 258 -16.81 8.32 4.25
CA HIS A 258 -17.57 9.56 4.49
C HIS A 258 -18.82 9.26 5.32
N PRO A 259 -19.10 10.04 6.39
CA PRO A 259 -20.21 9.71 7.33
C PRO A 259 -21.61 9.79 6.70
N PHE A 260 -21.80 10.56 5.63
CA PHE A 260 -23.13 10.82 5.06
C PHE A 260 -23.32 10.31 3.62
N VAL A 261 -22.30 10.33 2.77
CA VAL A 261 -22.43 10.03 1.32
C VAL A 261 -23.06 8.67 1.05
N LEU A 262 -22.70 7.62 1.79
CA LEU A 262 -23.30 6.30 1.60
C LEU A 262 -24.78 6.30 2.02
N ARG A 263 -25.13 6.98 3.10
CA ARG A 263 -26.52 7.12 3.59
C ARG A 263 -27.38 7.87 2.56
N GLU A 264 -26.89 8.98 2.04
CA GLU A 264 -27.57 9.75 0.98
C GLU A 264 -27.82 8.91 -0.28
N LEU A 265 -26.81 8.12 -0.71
CA LEU A 265 -26.95 7.23 -1.88
C LEU A 265 -27.94 6.09 -1.64
N GLN A 266 -27.97 5.52 -0.43
CA GLN A 266 -28.90 4.46 -0.06
C GLN A 266 -30.33 4.99 0.04
N ALA A 267 -30.52 6.12 0.69
CA ALA A 267 -31.82 6.76 0.81
C ALA A 267 -32.39 7.20 -0.56
N ALA A 268 -31.55 7.73 -1.44
CA ALA A 268 -31.96 8.09 -2.81
C ALA A 268 -32.31 6.88 -3.70
N GLY A 269 -31.86 5.69 -3.35
CA GLY A 269 -32.16 4.44 -4.05
C GLY A 269 -33.16 3.53 -3.31
N ASP A 270 -33.85 4.03 -2.29
CA ASP A 270 -34.84 3.27 -1.53
C ASP A 270 -36.11 3.06 -2.34
N ASP A 271 -36.63 1.85 -2.40
CA ASP A 271 -37.89 1.50 -3.06
C ASP A 271 -39.11 2.12 -2.35
N ASP A 272 -39.02 2.37 -1.03
CA ASP A 272 -39.98 3.11 -0.24
C ASP A 272 -39.66 4.61 -0.25
N LEU A 273 -40.33 5.36 -1.11
CA LEU A 273 -40.06 6.78 -1.35
C LEU A 273 -40.23 7.66 -0.10
N ASP A 274 -41.22 7.35 0.77
CA ASP A 274 -41.47 8.14 1.98
C ASP A 274 -40.36 7.93 3.02
N ARG A 275 -39.92 6.68 3.22
CA ARG A 275 -38.78 6.34 4.05
C ARG A 275 -37.50 6.94 3.49
N GLY A 276 -37.27 6.76 2.19
CA GLY A 276 -36.10 7.29 1.48
C GLY A 276 -35.99 8.82 1.61
N LEU A 277 -37.13 9.55 1.52
CA LEU A 277 -37.11 11.00 1.66
C LEU A 277 -36.72 11.44 3.07
N ILE A 278 -37.28 10.80 4.11
CA ILE A 278 -36.98 11.13 5.52
C ILE A 278 -35.49 10.85 5.81
N GLU A 279 -34.99 9.70 5.39
CA GLU A 279 -33.56 9.33 5.61
C GLU A 279 -32.62 10.22 4.81
N PHE A 280 -32.99 10.63 3.61
CA PHE A 280 -32.23 11.55 2.79
C PHE A 280 -32.12 12.94 3.42
N ASP A 281 -33.22 13.49 3.90
CA ASP A 281 -33.25 14.81 4.58
C ASP A 281 -32.37 14.80 5.84
N ASP A 282 -32.49 13.77 6.69
CA ASP A 282 -31.65 13.62 7.88
C ASP A 282 -30.15 13.54 7.51
N ALA A 283 -29.81 12.74 6.50
CA ALA A 283 -28.43 12.61 6.04
C ALA A 283 -27.91 13.94 5.43
N LEU A 284 -28.71 14.63 4.61
CA LEU A 284 -28.34 15.88 3.96
C LEU A 284 -28.09 17.02 4.97
N PHE A 285 -29.01 17.22 5.94
CA PHE A 285 -28.82 18.25 6.97
C PHE A 285 -27.63 17.93 7.88
N GLY A 286 -27.44 16.66 8.21
CA GLY A 286 -26.24 16.19 8.92
C GLY A 286 -24.94 16.48 8.14
N HIS A 287 -24.94 16.24 6.82
CA HIS A 287 -23.81 16.52 5.93
C HIS A 287 -23.51 18.02 5.84
N ILE A 288 -24.52 18.87 5.70
CA ILE A 288 -24.34 20.33 5.72
C ILE A 288 -23.68 20.78 7.03
N GLY A 289 -24.17 20.32 8.18
CA GLY A 289 -23.58 20.61 9.49
C GLY A 289 -22.12 20.13 9.60
N TYR A 290 -21.83 18.94 9.08
CA TYR A 290 -20.48 18.38 9.01
C TYR A 290 -19.55 19.22 8.15
N ALA A 291 -19.97 19.65 6.96
CA ALA A 291 -19.20 20.50 6.05
C ALA A 291 -18.87 21.87 6.68
N ILE A 292 -19.86 22.52 7.33
CA ILE A 292 -19.66 23.78 8.06
C ILE A 292 -18.66 23.59 9.21
N SER A 293 -18.81 22.51 9.99
CA SER A 293 -17.87 22.17 11.07
C SER A 293 -16.45 21.97 10.54
N ASN A 294 -16.28 21.22 9.43
CA ASN A 294 -14.97 20.99 8.82
C ASN A 294 -14.36 22.28 8.24
N MET A 295 -15.14 23.19 7.72
CA MET A 295 -14.71 24.50 7.26
C MET A 295 -14.13 25.32 8.44
N ALA A 296 -14.87 25.42 9.54
CA ALA A 296 -14.43 26.12 10.73
C ALA A 296 -13.18 25.46 11.36
N ARG A 297 -13.19 24.14 11.49
CA ARG A 297 -12.05 23.36 12.03
C ARG A 297 -10.82 23.48 11.15
N SER A 298 -10.96 23.37 9.83
CA SER A 298 -9.83 23.48 8.89
C SER A 298 -9.14 24.83 9.05
N PHE A 299 -9.91 25.92 9.08
CA PHE A 299 -9.39 27.28 9.26
C PHE A 299 -8.71 27.47 10.62
N PHE A 300 -9.40 27.13 11.72
CA PHE A 300 -8.87 27.27 13.07
C PHE A 300 -7.59 26.45 13.30
N LEU A 301 -7.58 25.18 12.89
CA LEU A 301 -6.44 24.30 13.03
C LEU A 301 -5.25 24.76 12.16
N ALA A 302 -5.51 25.34 10.98
CA ALA A 302 -4.48 25.91 10.15
C ALA A 302 -3.87 27.17 10.75
N LEU A 303 -4.69 28.09 11.28
CA LEU A 303 -4.22 29.31 11.96
C LEU A 303 -3.40 29.02 13.21
N THR A 304 -3.79 28.03 13.98
CA THR A 304 -3.15 27.69 15.27
C THR A 304 -2.06 26.63 15.12
N HIS A 305 -1.74 26.18 13.89
CA HIS A 305 -0.89 25.01 13.63
C HIS A 305 -1.35 23.78 14.43
N ALA A 306 -2.68 23.64 14.62
CA ALA A 306 -3.32 22.61 15.39
C ALA A 306 -2.87 22.46 16.87
N LYS A 307 -2.20 23.47 17.44
CA LYS A 307 -1.67 23.42 18.83
C LYS A 307 -2.75 23.14 19.87
N PHE A 308 -3.99 23.57 19.63
CA PHE A 308 -5.13 23.36 20.53
C PHE A 308 -5.96 22.10 20.21
N SER A 309 -5.56 21.34 19.19
CA SER A 309 -6.23 20.07 18.90
C SER A 309 -6.01 19.08 20.04
N ARG A 310 -7.13 18.53 20.55
CA ARG A 310 -7.09 17.49 21.57
C ARG A 310 -6.60 16.18 20.94
N VAL A 311 -5.67 15.53 21.62
CA VAL A 311 -5.15 14.21 21.26
C VAL A 311 -5.02 13.38 22.53
N PRO A 312 -5.22 12.04 22.45
CA PRO A 312 -5.32 11.20 23.66
C PRO A 312 -3.99 11.04 24.42
N LEU A 313 -2.89 11.45 23.82
CA LEU A 313 -1.55 11.15 24.31
C LEU A 313 -0.72 12.42 24.55
N ASN A 314 -0.05 12.51 25.68
CA ASN A 314 0.94 13.52 25.96
C ASN A 314 2.36 12.92 25.84
N THR A 315 2.80 12.69 24.60
CA THR A 315 4.04 12.02 24.22
C THR A 315 4.89 12.90 23.31
N PRO A 316 6.14 12.55 23.03
CA PRO A 316 6.96 13.23 22.02
C PRO A 316 6.27 13.32 20.64
N THR A 317 5.40 12.34 20.33
CA THR A 317 4.65 12.26 19.07
C THR A 317 3.37 13.11 19.04
N ARG A 318 2.97 13.77 20.13
CA ARG A 318 1.75 14.57 20.25
C ARG A 318 1.53 15.52 19.07
N ARG A 319 2.59 16.20 18.63
CA ARG A 319 2.52 17.18 17.54
C ARG A 319 2.16 16.56 16.20
N TYR A 320 2.55 15.31 15.97
CA TYR A 320 2.22 14.58 14.75
C TYR A 320 0.73 14.23 14.70
N TYR A 321 0.14 13.76 15.80
CA TYR A 321 -1.31 13.56 15.91
C TYR A 321 -2.10 14.84 15.67
N GLN A 322 -1.66 15.96 16.24
CA GLN A 322 -2.29 17.26 16.03
C GLN A 322 -2.28 17.68 14.55
N ASN A 323 -1.16 17.45 13.85
CA ASN A 323 -1.08 17.73 12.43
C ASN A 323 -1.96 16.81 11.58
N ILE A 324 -2.07 15.51 11.92
CA ILE A 324 -3.02 14.61 11.26
C ILE A 324 -4.45 15.15 11.40
N ASN A 325 -4.87 15.60 12.59
CA ASN A 325 -6.19 16.19 12.80
C ASN A 325 -6.41 17.42 11.91
N ARG A 326 -5.39 18.29 11.74
CA ARG A 326 -5.47 19.44 10.83
C ARG A 326 -5.72 19.01 9.38
N TYR A 327 -4.90 18.08 8.87
CA TYR A 327 -5.02 17.63 7.49
C TYR A 327 -6.28 16.78 7.26
N SER A 328 -6.77 16.08 8.27
CA SER A 328 -8.05 15.36 8.21
C SER A 328 -9.22 16.32 7.99
N ALA A 329 -9.29 17.43 8.73
CA ALA A 329 -10.33 18.45 8.52
C ALA A 329 -10.22 19.11 7.14
N ALA A 330 -8.98 19.41 6.70
CA ALA A 330 -8.72 19.98 5.37
C ALA A 330 -9.08 19.00 4.23
N PHE A 331 -8.80 17.72 4.41
CA PHE A 331 -9.16 16.67 3.45
C PHE A 331 -10.68 16.49 3.35
N ALA A 332 -11.38 16.43 4.49
CA ALA A 332 -12.85 16.34 4.51
C ALA A 332 -13.46 17.52 3.75
N LEU A 333 -13.05 18.75 4.08
CA LEU A 333 -13.53 19.97 3.40
C LEU A 333 -13.25 19.93 1.88
N ALA A 334 -12.04 19.53 1.48
CA ALA A 334 -11.66 19.43 0.05
C ALA A 334 -12.48 18.37 -0.67
N SER A 335 -12.80 17.24 -0.01
CA SER A 335 -13.61 16.15 -0.55
C SER A 335 -15.07 16.56 -0.73
N ASP A 336 -15.69 17.22 0.27
CA ASP A 336 -17.07 17.70 0.20
C ASP A 336 -17.24 18.67 -0.96
N PHE A 337 -16.35 19.66 -1.07
CA PHE A 337 -16.39 20.60 -2.18
C PHE A 337 -16.12 19.97 -3.55
N ALA A 338 -15.25 18.93 -3.62
CA ALA A 338 -15.03 18.20 -4.85
C ALA A 338 -16.29 17.44 -5.28
N MET A 339 -16.95 16.75 -4.37
CA MET A 339 -18.20 16.02 -4.64
C MET A 339 -19.33 16.97 -4.99
N LEU A 340 -19.52 18.04 -4.25
CA LEU A 340 -20.55 19.04 -4.48
C LEU A 340 -20.43 19.73 -5.85
N THR A 341 -19.19 20.09 -6.24
CA THR A 341 -18.98 20.89 -7.46
C THR A 341 -18.78 20.06 -8.72
N LEU A 342 -18.29 18.83 -8.60
CA LEU A 342 -17.95 17.97 -9.74
C LEU A 342 -18.91 16.78 -9.88
N GLY A 343 -19.54 16.35 -8.79
CA GLY A 343 -20.45 15.21 -8.78
C GLY A 343 -19.88 14.00 -9.51
N GLY A 344 -20.64 13.40 -10.41
CA GLY A 344 -20.21 12.26 -11.23
C GLY A 344 -19.01 12.54 -12.15
N ALA A 345 -18.74 13.81 -12.50
CA ALA A 345 -17.58 14.16 -13.29
C ALA A 345 -16.25 13.95 -12.57
N LEU A 346 -16.25 13.86 -11.22
CA LEU A 346 -15.05 13.56 -10.44
C LEU A 346 -14.45 12.20 -10.81
N LYS A 347 -15.29 11.20 -11.16
CA LYS A 347 -14.83 9.89 -11.64
C LYS A 347 -14.00 9.97 -12.92
N LYS A 348 -14.29 10.97 -13.79
CA LYS A 348 -13.55 11.20 -15.04
C LYS A 348 -12.31 12.08 -14.85
N ARG A 349 -12.16 12.71 -13.67
CA ARG A 349 -11.01 13.56 -13.32
C ARG A 349 -10.03 12.82 -12.42
N GLU A 350 -9.50 11.74 -12.94
CA GLU A 350 -8.64 10.78 -12.22
C GLU A 350 -7.46 11.44 -11.51
N LEU A 351 -6.85 12.50 -12.08
CA LEU A 351 -5.74 13.21 -11.43
C LEU A 351 -6.16 13.97 -10.18
N LEU A 352 -7.41 14.47 -10.11
CA LEU A 352 -7.92 15.08 -8.87
C LEU A 352 -8.22 14.00 -7.84
N SER A 353 -8.88 12.93 -8.27
CA SER A 353 -9.14 11.74 -7.43
C SER A 353 -7.84 11.16 -6.87
N ALA A 354 -6.80 11.03 -7.70
CA ALA A 354 -5.48 10.56 -7.27
C ALA A 354 -4.86 11.44 -6.18
N ARG A 355 -4.93 12.77 -6.30
CA ARG A 355 -4.39 13.70 -5.30
C ARG A 355 -5.15 13.60 -3.97
N LEU A 356 -6.48 13.46 -4.01
CA LEU A 356 -7.27 13.18 -2.80
C LEU A 356 -6.89 11.83 -2.19
N GLY A 357 -6.69 10.81 -3.03
CA GLY A 357 -6.19 9.51 -2.61
C GLY A 357 -4.80 9.58 -1.95
N ASP A 358 -3.89 10.39 -2.49
CA ASP A 358 -2.55 10.60 -1.92
C ASP A 358 -2.61 11.26 -0.52
N ILE A 359 -3.52 12.22 -0.31
CA ILE A 359 -3.73 12.86 0.99
C ILE A 359 -4.24 11.82 2.00
N LEU A 360 -5.29 11.08 1.65
CA LEU A 360 -5.87 10.03 2.48
C LEU A 360 -4.83 8.97 2.86
N SER A 361 -4.08 8.50 1.87
CA SER A 361 -3.03 7.49 2.06
C SER A 361 -1.91 7.97 2.97
N SER A 362 -1.43 9.20 2.76
CA SER A 362 -0.36 9.77 3.59
C SER A 362 -0.78 9.90 5.05
N MET A 363 -2.02 10.33 5.31
CA MET A 363 -2.56 10.39 6.68
C MET A 363 -2.73 9.00 7.30
N TYR A 364 -3.23 8.03 6.54
CA TYR A 364 -3.36 6.65 7.00
C TYR A 364 -2.00 6.06 7.37
N LEU A 365 -1.01 6.15 6.48
CA LEU A 365 0.34 5.65 6.72
C LEU A 365 1.02 6.36 7.90
N ALA A 366 0.84 7.67 8.05
CA ALA A 366 1.35 8.40 9.22
C ALA A 366 0.70 7.90 10.52
N SER A 367 -0.60 7.62 10.49
CA SER A 367 -1.33 7.05 11.64
C SER A 367 -0.84 5.64 11.99
N THR A 368 -0.55 4.79 10.98
CA THR A 368 0.02 3.45 11.22
C THR A 368 1.42 3.53 11.82
N VAL A 369 2.27 4.46 11.36
CA VAL A 369 3.60 4.72 11.93
C VAL A 369 3.51 5.08 13.41
N LEU A 370 2.62 6.00 13.76
CA LEU A 370 2.42 6.41 15.16
C LEU A 370 1.86 5.26 16.00
N LYS A 371 0.86 4.54 15.50
CA LYS A 371 0.27 3.40 16.21
C LYS A 371 1.27 2.26 16.40
N HIS A 372 2.09 1.98 15.40
CA HIS A 372 3.15 0.98 15.49
C HIS A 372 4.17 1.34 16.57
N PHE A 373 4.63 2.59 16.61
CA PHE A 373 5.52 3.11 17.64
C PHE A 373 4.93 2.97 19.06
N GLU A 374 3.63 3.30 19.21
CA GLU A 374 2.90 3.10 20.47
C GLU A 374 2.88 1.62 20.88
N ASN A 375 2.55 0.73 19.94
CA ASN A 375 2.46 -0.71 20.17
C ASN A 375 3.83 -1.34 20.55
N GLN A 376 4.93 -0.75 20.05
CA GLN A 376 6.30 -1.16 20.38
C GLN A 376 6.84 -0.57 21.69
N GLY A 377 6.00 0.11 22.47
CA GLY A 377 6.35 0.65 23.78
C GLY A 377 7.10 1.99 23.73
N ARG A 378 6.95 2.76 22.64
CA ARG A 378 7.48 4.14 22.48
C ARG A 378 8.99 4.24 22.70
N ARG A 379 9.76 3.34 22.12
CA ARG A 379 11.21 3.29 22.31
C ARG A 379 11.88 4.53 21.77
N ALA A 380 12.55 5.28 22.65
CA ALA A 380 13.21 6.55 22.29
C ALA A 380 14.24 6.37 21.18
N THR A 381 14.90 5.21 21.12
CA THR A 381 15.88 4.87 20.08
C THR A 381 15.29 4.83 18.67
N ASP A 382 13.98 4.56 18.52
CA ASP A 382 13.29 4.49 17.22
C ASP A 382 12.68 5.84 16.80
N LEU A 383 12.72 6.85 17.68
CA LEU A 383 12.10 8.15 17.43
C LEU A 383 12.59 8.83 16.13
N PRO A 384 13.88 8.78 15.73
CA PRO A 384 14.32 9.36 14.45
C PRO A 384 13.62 8.73 13.23
N LEU A 385 13.34 7.41 13.24
CA LEU A 385 12.60 6.72 12.19
C LEU A 385 11.15 7.19 12.13
N VAL A 386 10.51 7.34 13.29
CA VAL A 386 9.13 7.86 13.41
C VAL A 386 9.06 9.29 12.88
N GLU A 387 9.97 10.15 13.33
CA GLU A 387 10.01 11.56 12.93
C GLU A 387 10.22 11.72 11.43
N TRP A 388 11.19 11.03 10.86
CA TRP A 388 11.44 11.06 9.43
C TRP A 388 10.22 10.59 8.64
N SER A 389 9.64 9.46 9.04
CA SER A 389 8.49 8.83 8.37
C SER A 389 7.27 9.74 8.38
N VAL A 390 6.88 10.23 9.56
CA VAL A 390 5.67 11.05 9.69
C VAL A 390 5.85 12.40 9.01
N ARG A 391 7.03 13.04 9.14
CA ARG A 391 7.30 14.31 8.45
C ARG A 391 7.26 14.15 6.94
N THR A 392 7.85 13.10 6.40
CA THR A 392 7.81 12.79 4.96
C THR A 392 6.36 12.63 4.49
N LEU A 393 5.56 11.81 5.17
CA LEU A 393 4.17 11.54 4.79
C LEU A 393 3.28 12.78 4.90
N MET A 394 3.41 13.56 5.97
CA MET A 394 2.60 14.77 6.15
C MET A 394 3.02 15.90 5.21
N TYR A 395 4.30 15.98 4.85
CA TYR A 395 4.75 16.87 3.78
C TYR A 395 4.16 16.48 2.43
N GLN A 396 4.14 15.18 2.11
CA GLN A 396 3.48 14.67 0.89
C GLN A 396 1.98 14.98 0.88
N ALA A 397 1.29 14.84 2.02
CA ALA A 397 -0.12 15.21 2.14
C ALA A 397 -0.35 16.71 1.86
N GLN A 398 0.52 17.58 2.38
CA GLN A 398 0.46 19.03 2.11
C GLN A 398 0.64 19.34 0.63
N GLU A 399 1.65 18.74 -0.01
CA GLU A 399 1.93 18.98 -1.43
C GLU A 399 0.82 18.43 -2.33
N ALA A 400 0.25 17.26 -2.01
CA ALA A 400 -0.89 16.71 -2.72
C ALA A 400 -2.13 17.60 -2.62
N LEU A 401 -2.41 18.13 -1.41
CA LEU A 401 -3.52 19.06 -1.17
C LEU A 401 -3.31 20.39 -1.91
N HIS A 402 -2.09 20.92 -1.91
CA HIS A 402 -1.74 22.11 -2.68
C HIS A 402 -1.92 21.86 -4.19
N ALA A 403 -1.43 20.73 -4.70
CA ALA A 403 -1.56 20.34 -6.10
C ALA A 403 -3.04 20.12 -6.49
N PHE A 404 -3.87 19.57 -5.58
CA PHE A 404 -5.32 19.47 -5.77
C PHE A 404 -5.95 20.84 -5.96
N LEU A 405 -5.73 21.79 -5.06
CA LEU A 405 -6.27 23.16 -5.13
C LEU A 405 -5.79 23.92 -6.36
N ARG A 406 -4.52 23.75 -6.74
CA ARG A 406 -3.95 24.38 -7.95
C ARG A 406 -4.65 23.93 -9.23
N ASN A 407 -5.08 22.66 -9.30
CA ASN A 407 -5.68 22.07 -10.49
C ASN A 407 -7.21 21.91 -10.39
N PHE A 408 -7.82 22.51 -9.37
CA PHE A 408 -9.27 22.46 -9.22
C PHE A 408 -9.94 23.29 -10.32
N PRO A 409 -10.97 22.75 -11.05
CA PRO A 409 -11.52 23.40 -12.24
C PRO A 409 -12.14 24.77 -11.99
N ASN A 410 -12.85 24.92 -10.86
CA ASN A 410 -13.46 26.18 -10.47
C ASN A 410 -12.49 27.02 -9.63
N ARG A 411 -11.98 28.10 -10.20
CA ARG A 411 -10.99 28.99 -9.56
C ARG A 411 -11.51 29.68 -8.31
N TYR A 412 -12.79 29.99 -8.25
CA TYR A 412 -13.40 30.65 -7.08
C TYR A 412 -13.46 29.69 -5.91
N VAL A 413 -13.91 28.47 -6.14
CA VAL A 413 -13.91 27.41 -5.13
C VAL A 413 -12.47 27.09 -4.68
N ALA A 414 -11.54 26.98 -5.60
CA ALA A 414 -10.12 26.76 -5.26
C ALA A 414 -9.54 27.87 -4.37
N THR A 415 -9.88 29.14 -4.63
CA THR A 415 -9.44 30.28 -3.84
C THR A 415 -10.08 30.26 -2.44
N LEU A 416 -11.37 29.97 -2.37
CA LEU A 416 -12.10 29.83 -1.10
C LEU A 416 -11.51 28.72 -0.23
N LEU A 417 -11.32 27.53 -0.82
CA LEU A 417 -10.69 26.39 -0.12
C LEU A 417 -9.28 26.71 0.33
N ARG A 418 -8.48 27.40 -0.49
CA ARG A 418 -7.13 27.82 -0.12
C ARG A 418 -7.12 28.73 1.08
N PHE A 419 -8.05 29.65 1.19
CA PHE A 419 -8.21 30.53 2.34
C PHE A 419 -8.46 29.74 3.65
N PHE A 420 -9.34 28.72 3.60
CA PHE A 420 -9.63 27.91 4.79
C PHE A 420 -8.53 26.88 5.12
N ILE A 421 -7.87 26.32 4.13
CA ILE A 421 -6.91 25.23 4.30
C ILE A 421 -5.50 25.76 4.54
N PHE A 422 -5.10 26.80 3.83
CA PHE A 422 -3.75 27.38 3.85
C PHE A 422 -3.73 28.88 4.15
N PRO A 423 -4.39 29.38 5.21
CA PRO A 423 -4.44 30.82 5.52
C PRO A 423 -3.05 31.41 5.80
N ARG A 424 -2.09 30.59 6.24
CA ARG A 424 -0.69 30.92 6.45
C ARG A 424 0.26 30.32 5.42
N GLY A 425 -0.27 29.83 4.30
CA GLY A 425 0.49 29.10 3.30
C GLY A 425 0.87 27.67 3.73
N ARG A 426 1.83 27.08 3.03
CA ARG A 426 2.37 25.74 3.29
C ARG A 426 3.40 25.80 4.41
N THR A 427 3.01 25.39 5.60
CA THR A 427 3.82 25.57 6.81
C THR A 427 4.46 24.30 7.32
N TYR A 428 4.17 23.15 6.71
CA TYR A 428 4.75 21.87 7.09
C TYR A 428 6.03 21.62 6.30
N SER A 429 7.09 21.23 6.98
CA SER A 429 8.41 21.00 6.37
C SER A 429 8.73 19.51 6.25
N ALA A 430 9.46 19.15 5.22
CA ALA A 430 10.11 17.84 5.09
C ALA A 430 11.06 17.57 6.28
N PRO A 431 11.51 16.33 6.48
CA PRO A 431 12.55 16.02 7.48
C PRO A 431 13.82 16.85 7.23
N SER A 432 14.49 17.23 8.30
CA SER A 432 15.79 17.92 8.24
C SER A 432 16.93 16.93 8.05
N ASP A 433 18.09 17.43 7.60
CA ASP A 433 19.31 16.63 7.45
C ASP A 433 19.77 16.05 8.80
N ASP A 434 19.53 16.77 9.92
CA ASP A 434 19.82 16.26 11.25
C ASP A 434 19.03 14.98 11.59
N ILE A 435 17.74 14.93 11.25
CA ILE A 435 16.93 13.73 11.42
C ILE A 435 17.47 12.61 10.51
N SER A 436 17.84 12.96 9.26
CA SER A 436 18.39 12.02 8.30
C SER A 436 19.70 11.40 8.80
N ARG A 437 20.62 12.18 9.36
CA ARG A 437 21.87 11.69 9.96
C ARG A 437 21.61 10.71 11.11
N LYS A 438 20.66 11.00 11.99
CA LYS A 438 20.25 10.08 13.07
C LYS A 438 19.67 8.78 12.55
N VAL A 439 18.90 8.81 11.46
CA VAL A 439 18.39 7.60 10.81
C VAL A 439 19.51 6.76 10.19
N VAL A 440 20.51 7.40 9.54
CA VAL A 440 21.69 6.70 9.03
C VAL A 440 22.45 6.00 10.15
N GLU A 441 22.69 6.68 11.24
CA GLU A 441 23.37 6.11 12.41
C GLU A 441 22.66 4.83 12.91
N LEU A 442 21.31 4.83 12.97
CA LEU A 442 20.53 3.68 13.42
C LEU A 442 20.75 2.43 12.57
N ILE A 443 20.94 2.55 11.26
CA ILE A 443 21.09 1.38 10.38
C ILE A 443 22.54 1.01 10.08
N THR A 444 23.48 1.91 10.35
CA THR A 444 24.92 1.68 10.16
C THR A 444 25.61 1.18 11.43
N THR A 445 25.00 1.39 12.59
CA THR A 445 25.53 0.94 13.89
C THR A 445 24.79 -0.30 14.37
N PRO A 446 25.48 -1.36 14.83
CA PRO A 446 24.84 -2.48 15.51
C PRO A 446 24.05 -2.00 16.74
N GLY A 447 22.78 -2.40 16.84
CA GLY A 447 21.92 -1.96 17.93
C GLY A 447 20.48 -2.44 17.78
N GLU A 448 19.70 -2.25 18.85
CA GLU A 448 18.32 -2.76 18.92
C GLU A 448 17.39 -2.19 17.83
N SER A 449 17.52 -0.91 17.46
CA SER A 449 16.67 -0.27 16.43
C SER A 449 16.91 -0.89 15.05
N ARG A 450 18.18 -1.16 14.71
CA ARG A 450 18.56 -1.86 13.49
C ARG A 450 17.98 -3.28 13.47
N GLU A 451 18.05 -3.99 14.60
CA GLU A 451 17.50 -5.35 14.73
C GLU A 451 15.97 -5.36 14.61
N ARG A 452 15.28 -4.42 15.26
CA ARG A 452 13.81 -4.29 15.15
C ARG A 452 13.37 -3.93 13.74
N LEU A 453 14.05 -2.99 13.09
CA LEU A 453 13.73 -2.56 11.72
C LEU A 453 13.81 -3.73 10.72
N SER A 454 14.67 -4.70 10.98
CA SER A 454 14.96 -5.84 10.11
C SER A 454 14.63 -7.21 10.73
N GLN A 455 13.68 -7.26 11.67
CA GLN A 455 13.41 -8.46 12.47
C GLN A 455 12.98 -9.69 11.65
N LEU A 456 12.34 -9.51 10.49
CA LEU A 456 11.90 -10.59 9.60
C LEU A 456 12.91 -10.91 8.49
N ALA A 457 14.04 -10.21 8.40
CA ALA A 457 15.09 -10.53 7.45
C ALA A 457 15.79 -11.84 7.86
N TYR A 458 16.11 -12.68 6.86
CA TYR A 458 16.85 -13.91 7.11
C TYR A 458 18.33 -13.60 7.32
N LYS A 459 18.78 -13.61 8.57
CA LYS A 459 20.10 -13.14 9.03
C LYS A 459 21.04 -14.26 9.52
N LYS A 460 20.61 -15.52 9.37
CA LYS A 460 21.40 -16.65 9.89
C LYS A 460 22.79 -16.71 9.27
N LEU A 461 23.82 -16.81 10.08
CA LEU A 461 25.18 -17.03 9.64
C LEU A 461 25.33 -18.49 9.18
N GLU A 462 25.35 -18.70 7.89
CA GLU A 462 25.52 -20.02 7.28
C GLU A 462 26.10 -19.89 5.87
N PRO A 463 26.74 -20.95 5.34
CA PRO A 463 27.24 -20.97 3.97
C PRO A 463 26.13 -20.64 2.96
N GLY A 464 26.39 -19.71 2.05
CA GLY A 464 25.44 -19.27 1.02
C GLY A 464 24.47 -18.17 1.44
N ASN A 465 24.49 -17.69 2.70
CA ASN A 465 23.73 -16.53 3.12
C ASN A 465 24.60 -15.27 3.22
N PRO A 466 24.64 -14.42 2.18
CA PRO A 466 25.48 -13.22 2.18
C PRO A 466 25.08 -12.19 3.23
N LEU A 467 23.80 -12.15 3.67
CA LEU A 467 23.35 -11.22 4.71
C LEU A 467 23.94 -11.57 6.07
N GLY A 468 23.99 -12.85 6.40
CA GLY A 468 24.62 -13.32 7.65
C GLY A 468 26.11 -12.98 7.70
N LEU A 469 26.85 -13.25 6.61
CA LEU A 469 28.27 -12.91 6.47
C LEU A 469 28.51 -11.40 6.56
N LEU A 470 27.65 -10.59 5.94
CA LEU A 470 27.77 -9.13 5.97
C LEU A 470 27.58 -8.56 7.38
N GLN A 471 26.69 -9.16 8.17
CA GLN A 471 26.49 -8.78 9.55
C GLN A 471 27.69 -9.15 10.42
N GLU A 472 28.21 -10.35 10.27
CA GLU A 472 29.41 -10.76 10.99
C GLU A 472 30.58 -9.81 10.70
N ALA A 473 30.79 -9.49 9.44
CA ALA A 473 31.82 -8.54 9.02
C ALA A 473 31.60 -7.14 9.63
N LEU A 474 30.35 -6.67 9.74
CA LEU A 474 30.04 -5.41 10.41
C LEU A 474 30.43 -5.46 11.89
N LEU A 475 30.06 -6.51 12.61
CA LEU A 475 30.37 -6.66 14.03
C LEU A 475 31.91 -6.68 14.25
N LEU A 476 32.64 -7.46 13.45
CA LEU A 476 34.11 -7.48 13.50
C LEU A 476 34.70 -6.11 13.17
N SER A 477 34.15 -5.39 12.17
CA SER A 477 34.63 -4.05 11.80
C SER A 477 34.51 -3.06 12.98
N VAL A 478 33.44 -3.13 13.74
CA VAL A 478 33.22 -2.29 14.93
C VAL A 478 34.18 -2.68 16.06
N GLU A 479 34.39 -3.99 16.28
CA GLU A 479 35.31 -4.48 17.29
C GLU A 479 36.76 -4.07 17.02
N TYR A 480 37.20 -4.13 15.75
CA TYR A 480 38.57 -3.81 15.36
C TYR A 480 38.82 -2.34 15.01
N GLU A 481 37.81 -1.48 14.95
CA GLU A 481 37.96 -0.04 14.63
C GLU A 481 38.98 0.69 15.54
N PRO A 482 39.03 0.46 16.87
CA PRO A 482 40.03 1.11 17.72
C PRO A 482 41.48 0.75 17.34
N ILE A 483 41.70 -0.50 16.94
CA ILE A 483 43.03 -0.98 16.50
C ILE A 483 43.41 -0.35 15.17
N GLU A 484 42.47 -0.33 14.21
CA GLU A 484 42.68 0.31 12.91
C GLU A 484 42.98 1.82 13.05
N ARG A 485 42.31 2.48 13.97
CA ARG A 485 42.55 3.92 14.27
C ARG A 485 43.97 4.15 14.79
N ARG A 486 44.43 3.31 15.72
CA ARG A 486 45.80 3.39 16.26
C ARG A 486 46.87 3.12 15.20
N LEU A 487 46.67 2.13 14.33
CA LEU A 487 47.56 1.84 13.22
C LEU A 487 47.66 3.01 12.23
N ARG A 488 46.54 3.66 11.93
CA ARG A 488 46.52 4.85 11.05
C ARG A 488 47.22 6.05 11.67
N GLN A 489 47.17 6.20 12.98
CA GLN A 489 47.90 7.25 13.69
C GLN A 489 49.41 6.98 13.64
N ALA A 490 49.83 5.76 13.94
CA ALA A 490 51.23 5.35 13.91
C ALA A 490 51.89 5.44 12.47
N HIS A 491 51.07 5.36 11.42
CA HIS A 491 51.57 5.55 10.04
C HIS A 491 51.69 7.04 9.63
N LYS A 492 51.15 7.96 10.43
CA LYS A 492 51.26 9.39 10.18
C LYS A 492 52.43 10.06 10.95
N GLU A 493 52.90 9.38 11.98
CA GLU A 493 54.11 9.68 12.72
C GLU A 493 55.35 9.04 12.03
#